data_3e4cbcfaf989f3dd1bfe7a510748060d
#
_entry.id   3e4cbcfaf989f3dd1bfe7a510748060d
#
_cell.length_a   1.000
_cell.length_b   1.000
_cell.length_c   1.000
_cell.angle_alpha   90.00
_cell.angle_beta   90.00
_cell.angle_gamma   90.00
#
_symmetry.space_group_name_H-M   'P 1'
#
loop_
_entity.id
_entity.type
_entity.pdbx_description
1 polymer ?
#
loop_
_entity_poly.entity_id
_entity_poly.type
_entity_poly.pdbx_seq_one_letter_code
_entity_poly.pdbx_strand_id
1 'polypeptide(L)'
;MKKTAGEIAKKLNKSYYDLDNENELHMYIVGSVGRKTAISGSSDLDVLFDLPANIYSKYNAYSDNGQSALIQDVKNVLKEKYPNTDIRGDGQVVVIAFNKYTVELVPGFKQADDRFKYPDTHDGGSWKYTDPLSEQSACTECENESDGKYYDFCHIIRSWKNHIGIKMGGLLIDTLVYDFFNENGCFVDDSEKNYLEILQSLFENLKNQDKDRSYWYAMGSNQCVYNSDNGKFISKAKKAYNKIKDLTIESDNANKVLRQVLGNSFPKAEGKTEKNAKYVMSKRYYERGATTEEFIDEKFNVDIRYGVNIDCNVTQDGWRPFLLRKYLGDNLTPLRKNKKLDFFIVDTDCPEPYDVYWKIRNVGAEAANPVGTTLCSYP
;
A
#
# COMPACT_ATOMS: atom_id res chain seq x y z
N MET A 1 -9.84 4.72 -9.59
CA MET A 1 -8.59 4.20 -10.18
C MET A 1 -8.75 2.78 -10.74
N LYS A 2 -9.08 1.72 -9.97
CA LYS A 2 -9.23 0.34 -10.50
C LYS A 2 -10.18 0.25 -11.72
N LYS A 3 -11.36 0.87 -11.65
CA LYS A 3 -12.30 0.89 -12.77
C LYS A 3 -11.69 1.50 -14.04
N THR A 4 -10.90 2.57 -13.91
CA THR A 4 -10.23 3.22 -15.05
C THR A 4 -9.15 2.34 -15.65
N ALA A 5 -8.35 1.66 -14.81
CA ALA A 5 -7.38 0.66 -15.29
C ALA A 5 -8.08 -0.45 -16.09
N GLY A 6 -9.20 -0.98 -15.59
CA GLY A 6 -10.00 -1.97 -16.30
C GLY A 6 -10.56 -1.48 -17.64
N GLU A 7 -11.00 -0.22 -17.72
CA GLU A 7 -11.46 0.36 -18.98
C GLU A 7 -10.33 0.56 -20.01
N ILE A 8 -9.13 0.88 -19.55
CA ILE A 8 -7.92 0.93 -20.39
C ILE A 8 -7.55 -0.47 -20.84
N ALA A 9 -7.55 -1.45 -19.92
CA ALA A 9 -7.27 -2.86 -20.22
C ALA A 9 -8.19 -3.41 -21.30
N LYS A 10 -9.50 -3.17 -21.21
CA LYS A 10 -10.47 -3.58 -22.26
C LYS A 10 -10.08 -3.07 -23.64
N LYS A 11 -9.72 -1.78 -23.74
CA LYS A 11 -9.33 -1.20 -25.04
C LYS A 11 -8.06 -1.84 -25.59
N LEU A 12 -7.06 -2.04 -24.75
CA LEU A 12 -5.79 -2.61 -25.18
C LEU A 12 -5.92 -4.10 -25.48
N ASN A 13 -6.65 -4.87 -24.66
CA ASN A 13 -6.93 -6.28 -24.92
C ASN A 13 -7.68 -6.47 -26.25
N LYS A 14 -8.67 -5.64 -26.54
CA LYS A 14 -9.33 -5.68 -27.85
C LYS A 14 -8.38 -5.36 -28.99
N SER A 15 -7.50 -4.39 -28.82
CA SER A 15 -6.62 -3.93 -29.91
C SER A 15 -5.44 -4.85 -30.19
N TYR A 16 -4.87 -5.50 -29.16
CA TYR A 16 -3.64 -6.28 -29.30
C TYR A 16 -3.84 -7.80 -29.19
N TYR A 17 -4.92 -8.26 -28.58
CA TYR A 17 -5.21 -9.67 -28.36
C TYR A 17 -6.54 -10.13 -28.97
N ASP A 18 -7.32 -9.20 -29.55
CA ASP A 18 -8.70 -9.43 -30.06
C ASP A 18 -9.65 -10.00 -28.99
N LEU A 19 -9.43 -9.63 -27.73
CA LEU A 19 -10.27 -10.03 -26.60
C LEU A 19 -11.33 -8.98 -26.30
N ASP A 20 -12.60 -9.37 -26.42
CA ASP A 20 -13.72 -8.49 -26.11
C ASP A 20 -14.03 -8.47 -24.60
N ASN A 21 -14.24 -7.27 -24.05
CA ASN A 21 -14.67 -7.03 -22.66
C ASN A 21 -13.72 -7.54 -21.57
N GLU A 22 -12.49 -7.93 -21.91
CA GLU A 22 -11.50 -8.36 -20.93
C GLU A 22 -10.86 -7.14 -20.23
N ASN A 23 -11.05 -7.02 -18.91
CA ASN A 23 -10.66 -5.85 -18.13
C ASN A 23 -9.58 -6.11 -17.06
N GLU A 24 -9.09 -7.33 -16.95
CA GLU A 24 -8.10 -7.73 -15.95
C GLU A 24 -6.84 -8.31 -16.57
N LEU A 25 -6.99 -9.12 -17.63
CA LEU A 25 -5.84 -9.76 -18.28
C LEU A 25 -4.86 -8.73 -18.83
N HIS A 26 -3.59 -9.06 -18.76
CA HIS A 26 -2.44 -8.31 -19.26
C HIS A 26 -2.23 -6.92 -18.61
N MET A 27 -3.07 -6.51 -17.64
CA MET A 27 -2.97 -5.25 -16.94
C MET A 27 -2.51 -5.44 -15.50
N TYR A 28 -1.43 -4.79 -15.14
CA TYR A 28 -0.84 -4.81 -13.80
C TYR A 28 -0.87 -3.41 -13.21
N ILE A 29 -1.48 -3.25 -12.04
CA ILE A 29 -1.35 -2.02 -11.26
C ILE A 29 0.00 -2.11 -10.56
N VAL A 30 0.86 -1.12 -10.80
CA VAL A 30 2.23 -1.08 -10.30
C VAL A 30 2.50 0.19 -9.50
N GLY A 31 3.74 0.55 -9.28
CA GLY A 31 4.10 1.76 -8.54
C GLY A 31 3.60 1.76 -7.09
N SER A 32 3.34 2.91 -6.53
CA SER A 32 2.94 3.04 -5.12
C SER A 32 1.56 2.45 -4.82
N VAL A 33 0.64 2.48 -5.80
CA VAL A 33 -0.69 1.88 -5.65
C VAL A 33 -0.59 0.35 -5.65
N GLY A 34 0.23 -0.21 -6.54
CA GLY A 34 0.49 -1.65 -6.60
C GLY A 34 1.15 -2.17 -5.33
N ARG A 35 2.15 -1.46 -4.79
CA ARG A 35 2.82 -1.78 -3.52
C ARG A 35 2.01 -1.44 -2.27
N LYS A 36 0.80 -0.88 -2.41
CA LYS A 36 -0.10 -0.44 -1.31
C LYS A 36 0.51 0.64 -0.40
N THR A 37 1.50 1.37 -0.88
CA THR A 37 2.20 2.43 -0.13
C THR A 37 1.76 3.85 -0.53
N ALA A 38 0.76 3.98 -1.41
CA ALA A 38 0.21 5.25 -1.84
C ALA A 38 -0.57 5.96 -0.72
N ILE A 39 -0.40 7.27 -0.59
CA ILE A 39 -1.18 8.10 0.35
C ILE A 39 -2.26 8.90 -0.39
N SER A 40 -3.26 9.38 0.36
CA SER A 40 -4.30 10.26 -0.19
C SER A 40 -3.68 11.53 -0.78
N GLY A 41 -4.12 11.90 -1.99
CA GLY A 41 -3.54 13.03 -2.72
C GLY A 41 -2.39 12.63 -3.65
N SER A 42 -1.99 11.36 -3.70
CA SER A 42 -1.20 10.84 -4.82
C SER A 42 -2.04 10.96 -6.09
N SER A 43 -1.51 11.68 -7.07
CA SER A 43 -2.24 12.02 -8.30
C SER A 43 -2.09 10.97 -9.39
N ASP A 44 -1.19 10.00 -9.23
CA ASP A 44 -0.77 9.15 -10.33
C ASP A 44 -1.13 7.68 -10.05
N LEU A 45 -1.66 7.03 -11.08
CA LEU A 45 -1.90 5.59 -11.13
C LEU A 45 -0.94 4.98 -12.15
N ASP A 46 0.06 4.26 -11.64
CA ASP A 46 1.02 3.54 -12.47
C ASP A 46 0.42 2.20 -12.88
N VAL A 47 0.39 1.90 -14.17
CA VAL A 47 -0.04 0.62 -14.71
C VAL A 47 0.96 0.12 -15.76
N LEU A 48 1.09 -1.20 -15.84
CA LEU A 48 1.86 -1.86 -16.87
C LEU A 48 0.93 -2.76 -17.67
N PHE A 49 0.99 -2.67 -18.99
CA PHE A 49 0.25 -3.54 -19.88
C PHE A 49 1.21 -4.46 -20.63
N ASP A 50 1.02 -5.76 -20.46
CA ASP A 50 1.79 -6.79 -21.15
C ASP A 50 1.29 -6.93 -22.59
N LEU A 51 2.14 -6.63 -23.54
CA LEU A 51 1.88 -6.71 -24.96
C LEU A 51 2.33 -8.06 -25.54
N PRO A 52 1.69 -8.56 -26.61
CA PRO A 52 2.07 -9.83 -27.21
C PRO A 52 3.44 -9.76 -27.90
N ALA A 53 4.15 -10.88 -27.96
CA ALA A 53 5.53 -10.98 -28.45
C ALA A 53 5.70 -10.51 -29.91
N ASN A 54 4.69 -10.66 -30.76
CA ASN A 54 4.75 -10.16 -32.13
C ASN A 54 4.84 -8.62 -32.19
N ILE A 55 4.28 -7.91 -31.23
CA ILE A 55 4.40 -6.45 -31.11
C ILE A 55 5.84 -6.08 -30.74
N TYR A 56 6.47 -6.82 -29.81
CA TYR A 56 7.91 -6.65 -29.53
C TYR A 56 8.73 -6.85 -30.80
N SER A 57 8.55 -7.96 -31.51
CA SER A 57 9.27 -8.28 -32.73
C SER A 57 9.13 -7.20 -33.80
N LYS A 58 7.91 -6.66 -33.98
CA LYS A 58 7.63 -5.55 -34.91
C LYS A 58 8.48 -4.33 -34.62
N TYR A 59 8.44 -3.82 -33.38
CA TYR A 59 9.14 -2.57 -33.05
C TYR A 59 10.62 -2.73 -32.78
N ASN A 60 11.06 -3.92 -32.38
CA ASN A 60 12.48 -4.24 -32.25
C ASN A 60 13.19 -4.39 -33.60
N ALA A 61 12.47 -4.64 -34.67
CA ALA A 61 13.00 -4.71 -36.04
C ALA A 61 13.22 -3.32 -36.68
N TYR A 62 12.78 -2.24 -36.05
CA TYR A 62 13.03 -0.88 -36.56
C TYR A 62 14.53 -0.56 -36.41
N SER A 63 15.12 0.03 -37.44
CA SER A 63 16.51 0.49 -37.40
C SER A 63 16.72 1.60 -36.37
N ASP A 64 15.71 2.46 -36.20
CA ASP A 64 15.74 3.62 -35.31
C ASP A 64 14.35 3.87 -34.70
N ASN A 65 14.33 4.40 -33.47
CA ASN A 65 13.11 4.90 -32.81
C ASN A 65 11.97 3.89 -32.64
N GLY A 66 12.25 2.57 -32.65
CA GLY A 66 11.22 1.55 -32.46
C GLY A 66 10.49 1.69 -31.13
N GLN A 67 11.17 2.06 -30.06
CA GLN A 67 10.59 2.32 -28.73
C GLN A 67 9.62 3.51 -28.77
N SER A 68 10.00 4.58 -29.44
CA SER A 68 9.14 5.75 -29.63
C SER A 68 7.91 5.41 -30.48
N ALA A 69 8.10 4.61 -31.55
CA ALA A 69 7.00 4.16 -32.40
C ALA A 69 5.99 3.29 -31.59
N LEU A 70 6.46 2.42 -30.72
CA LEU A 70 5.59 1.65 -29.81
C LEU A 70 4.77 2.55 -28.88
N ILE A 71 5.42 3.53 -28.22
CA ILE A 71 4.73 4.50 -27.36
C ILE A 71 3.66 5.27 -28.15
N GLN A 72 3.94 5.68 -29.39
CA GLN A 72 2.96 6.36 -30.24
C GLN A 72 1.81 5.44 -30.69
N ASP A 73 2.07 4.17 -30.96
CA ASP A 73 1.05 3.19 -31.32
C ASP A 73 0.05 3.01 -30.16
N VAL A 74 0.56 2.72 -28.95
CA VAL A 74 -0.28 2.55 -27.75
C VAL A 74 -1.07 3.83 -27.44
N LYS A 75 -0.43 4.99 -27.55
CA LYS A 75 -1.12 6.29 -27.42
C LYS A 75 -2.27 6.44 -28.41
N ASN A 76 -2.06 6.09 -29.69
CA ASN A 76 -3.09 6.22 -30.72
C ASN A 76 -4.29 5.29 -30.44
N VAL A 77 -4.01 4.06 -30.03
CA VAL A 77 -5.06 3.10 -29.60
C VAL A 77 -5.90 3.69 -28.44
N LEU A 78 -5.27 4.33 -27.49
CA LEU A 78 -5.98 4.95 -26.35
C LEU A 78 -6.72 6.22 -26.75
N LYS A 79 -6.22 6.99 -27.70
CA LYS A 79 -6.90 8.18 -28.23
C LYS A 79 -8.22 7.86 -28.92
N GLU A 80 -8.36 6.69 -29.53
CA GLU A 80 -9.64 6.25 -30.10
C GLU A 80 -10.73 6.13 -29.02
N LYS A 81 -10.37 5.66 -27.80
CA LYS A 81 -11.31 5.54 -26.67
C LYS A 81 -11.53 6.87 -25.95
N TYR A 82 -10.49 7.68 -25.84
CA TYR A 82 -10.48 8.93 -25.09
C TYR A 82 -10.11 10.14 -25.96
N PRO A 83 -10.93 10.47 -27.01
CA PRO A 83 -10.57 11.48 -27.99
C PRO A 83 -10.39 12.87 -27.40
N ASN A 84 -11.09 13.19 -26.31
CA ASN A 84 -11.09 14.50 -25.65
C ASN A 84 -10.14 14.56 -24.42
N THR A 85 -9.38 13.49 -24.15
CA THR A 85 -8.43 13.45 -23.03
C THR A 85 -7.03 13.80 -23.53
N ASP A 86 -6.28 14.55 -22.76
CA ASP A 86 -4.87 14.76 -23.05
C ASP A 86 -4.10 13.44 -22.84
N ILE A 87 -3.56 12.91 -23.95
CA ILE A 87 -2.77 11.68 -23.96
C ILE A 87 -1.48 11.98 -24.70
N ARG A 88 -0.34 11.75 -24.02
CA ARG A 88 0.99 11.98 -24.59
C ARG A 88 1.93 10.81 -24.30
N GLY A 89 2.91 10.61 -25.17
CA GLY A 89 4.07 9.77 -24.88
C GLY A 89 5.09 10.56 -24.09
N ASP A 90 5.68 9.97 -23.05
CA ASP A 90 6.68 10.59 -22.20
C ASP A 90 7.75 9.56 -21.81
N GLY A 91 8.84 9.57 -22.53
CA GLY A 91 10.00 8.71 -22.27
C GLY A 91 9.68 7.20 -22.31
N GLN A 92 9.14 6.68 -21.25
CA GLN A 92 8.90 5.25 -21.04
C GLN A 92 7.41 4.90 -20.96
N VAL A 93 6.54 5.89 -20.91
CA VAL A 93 5.13 5.74 -20.59
C VAL A 93 4.21 6.46 -21.58
N VAL A 94 2.97 6.02 -21.62
CA VAL A 94 1.86 6.80 -22.16
C VAL A 94 1.13 7.44 -20.99
N VAL A 95 1.13 8.76 -20.92
CA VAL A 95 0.48 9.56 -19.89
C VAL A 95 -0.94 9.91 -20.33
N ILE A 96 -1.92 9.59 -19.50
CA ILE A 96 -3.35 9.88 -19.72
C ILE A 96 -3.83 10.80 -18.59
N ALA A 97 -4.06 12.06 -18.90
CA ALA A 97 -4.44 13.07 -17.91
C ALA A 97 -5.96 13.13 -17.73
N PHE A 98 -6.48 12.44 -16.73
CA PHE A 98 -7.87 12.57 -16.31
C PHE A 98 -8.05 13.74 -15.34
N ASN A 99 -9.27 14.27 -15.23
CA ASN A 99 -9.57 15.45 -14.40
C ASN A 99 -9.15 15.33 -12.93
N LYS A 100 -9.11 14.13 -12.36
CA LYS A 100 -8.83 13.90 -10.94
C LYS A 100 -7.46 13.28 -10.65
N TYR A 101 -6.85 12.64 -11.61
CA TYR A 101 -5.56 11.95 -11.50
C TYR A 101 -5.02 11.61 -12.88
N THR A 102 -3.74 11.34 -12.93
CA THR A 102 -3.05 10.88 -14.13
C THR A 102 -2.89 9.37 -14.11
N VAL A 103 -2.96 8.74 -15.27
CA VAL A 103 -2.54 7.34 -15.45
C VAL A 103 -1.25 7.34 -16.27
N GLU A 104 -0.23 6.70 -15.72
CA GLU A 104 1.03 6.42 -16.40
C GLU A 104 1.08 4.96 -16.80
N LEU A 105 0.94 4.71 -18.09
CA LEU A 105 0.91 3.35 -18.64
C LEU A 105 2.23 3.01 -19.28
N VAL A 106 2.90 2.00 -18.73
CA VAL A 106 4.10 1.38 -19.30
C VAL A 106 3.67 0.26 -20.26
N PRO A 107 3.88 0.36 -21.57
CA PRO A 107 3.72 -0.80 -22.45
C PRO A 107 4.93 -1.73 -22.23
N GLY A 108 4.68 -2.95 -21.79
CA GLY A 108 5.73 -3.91 -21.44
C GLY A 108 5.55 -5.25 -22.13
N PHE A 109 6.53 -6.11 -21.96
CA PHE A 109 6.55 -7.47 -22.50
C PHE A 109 7.04 -8.40 -21.39
N LYS A 110 6.14 -9.25 -20.88
CA LYS A 110 6.49 -10.21 -19.84
C LYS A 110 7.53 -11.21 -20.34
N GLN A 111 8.55 -11.44 -19.52
CA GLN A 111 9.63 -12.36 -19.81
C GLN A 111 9.43 -13.70 -19.08
N ALA A 112 10.21 -14.72 -19.46
CA ALA A 112 10.15 -16.04 -18.83
C ALA A 112 10.57 -16.05 -17.34
N ASP A 113 11.27 -15.02 -16.90
CA ASP A 113 11.72 -14.81 -15.52
C ASP A 113 10.80 -13.86 -14.74
N ASP A 114 9.56 -13.69 -15.21
CA ASP A 114 8.50 -12.81 -14.66
C ASP A 114 8.80 -11.31 -14.68
N ARG A 115 10.00 -10.89 -15.07
CA ARG A 115 10.29 -9.47 -15.31
C ARG A 115 9.58 -8.95 -16.55
N PHE A 116 9.52 -7.63 -16.66
CA PHE A 116 8.97 -6.97 -17.85
C PHE A 116 10.07 -6.20 -18.59
N LYS A 117 10.15 -6.42 -19.89
CA LYS A 117 10.94 -5.58 -20.78
C LYS A 117 10.07 -4.43 -21.26
N TYR A 118 10.57 -3.19 -21.19
CA TYR A 118 9.80 -2.01 -21.57
C TYR A 118 10.63 -1.02 -22.40
N PRO A 119 9.97 -0.14 -23.20
CA PRO A 119 10.67 0.84 -24.02
C PRO A 119 11.21 2.00 -23.17
N ASP A 120 12.39 2.48 -23.52
CA ASP A 120 12.92 3.77 -23.10
C ASP A 120 13.31 4.56 -24.35
N THR A 121 12.71 5.74 -24.53
CA THR A 121 12.93 6.54 -25.74
C THR A 121 14.09 7.54 -25.62
N HIS A 122 14.75 7.60 -24.46
CA HIS A 122 15.91 8.46 -24.27
C HIS A 122 17.14 7.91 -25.04
N ASP A 123 18.06 8.82 -25.36
CA ASP A 123 19.38 8.50 -25.94
C ASP A 123 19.30 7.61 -27.20
N GLY A 124 18.32 7.84 -28.07
CA GLY A 124 18.13 7.06 -29.31
C GLY A 124 17.29 5.81 -29.16
N GLY A 125 16.80 5.53 -27.97
CA GLY A 125 15.92 4.40 -27.67
C GLY A 125 16.64 3.13 -27.23
N SER A 126 16.09 2.49 -26.21
CA SER A 126 16.60 1.23 -25.67
C SER A 126 15.47 0.41 -25.04
N TRP A 127 15.74 -0.89 -24.80
CA TRP A 127 14.87 -1.74 -24.03
C TRP A 127 15.43 -1.91 -22.62
N LYS A 128 14.61 -1.63 -21.60
CA LYS A 128 14.96 -1.78 -20.19
C LYS A 128 14.12 -2.88 -19.53
N TYR A 129 14.49 -3.26 -18.32
CA TYR A 129 13.79 -4.26 -17.54
C TYR A 129 13.32 -3.68 -16.24
N THR A 130 12.18 -4.16 -15.76
CA THR A 130 11.61 -3.84 -14.44
C THR A 130 10.94 -5.07 -13.85
N ASP A 131 10.85 -5.12 -12.52
CA ASP A 131 10.24 -6.23 -11.79
C ASP A 131 9.31 -5.71 -10.67
N PRO A 132 8.21 -5.07 -11.04
CA PRO A 132 7.30 -4.50 -10.07
C PRO A 132 6.54 -5.55 -9.26
N LEU A 133 6.42 -6.79 -9.75
CA LEU A 133 5.70 -7.84 -9.04
C LEU A 133 6.52 -8.38 -7.87
N SER A 134 7.83 -8.57 -8.05
CA SER A 134 8.73 -8.92 -6.94
C SER A 134 8.80 -7.82 -5.88
N GLU A 135 8.74 -6.54 -6.28
CA GLU A 135 8.62 -5.43 -5.32
C GLU A 135 7.33 -5.52 -4.50
N GLN A 136 6.19 -5.82 -5.13
CA GLN A 136 4.91 -5.97 -4.45
C GLN A 136 4.89 -7.18 -3.51
N SER A 137 5.50 -8.30 -3.92
CA SER A 137 5.65 -9.49 -3.09
C SER A 137 6.45 -9.19 -1.84
N ALA A 138 7.64 -8.61 -2.00
CA ALA A 138 8.51 -8.23 -0.89
C ALA A 138 7.82 -7.24 0.09
N CYS A 139 7.07 -6.26 -0.44
CA CYS A 139 6.27 -5.35 0.39
C CYS A 139 5.19 -6.09 1.18
N THR A 140 4.53 -7.07 0.56
CA THR A 140 3.47 -7.85 1.21
C THR A 140 4.05 -8.79 2.27
N GLU A 141 5.19 -9.39 2.02
CA GLU A 141 5.91 -10.24 2.98
C GLU A 141 6.33 -9.40 4.20
N CYS A 142 6.99 -8.26 3.98
CA CYS A 142 7.41 -7.37 5.06
C CYS A 142 6.21 -6.84 5.88
N GLU A 143 5.06 -6.54 5.23
CA GLU A 143 3.83 -6.14 5.92
C GLU A 143 3.35 -7.24 6.86
N ASN A 144 3.32 -8.49 6.38
CA ASN A 144 2.89 -9.64 7.18
C ASN A 144 3.86 -9.90 8.34
N GLU A 145 5.16 -9.83 8.09
CA GLU A 145 6.20 -10.04 9.10
C GLU A 145 6.27 -8.92 10.13
N SER A 146 5.89 -7.70 9.76
CA SER A 146 5.86 -6.54 10.66
C SER A 146 4.53 -6.33 11.38
N ASP A 147 3.62 -7.29 11.31
CA ASP A 147 2.27 -7.20 11.90
C ASP A 147 1.53 -5.92 11.46
N GLY A 148 1.54 -5.66 10.16
CA GLY A 148 0.84 -4.53 9.56
C GLY A 148 1.54 -3.17 9.68
N LYS A 149 2.78 -3.12 10.16
CA LYS A 149 3.47 -1.84 10.41
C LYS A 149 4.20 -1.27 9.19
N TYR A 150 4.63 -2.12 8.27
CA TYR A 150 5.43 -1.67 7.12
C TYR A 150 4.70 -0.64 6.25
N TYR A 151 3.46 -0.91 5.84
CA TYR A 151 2.68 0.05 5.05
C TYR A 151 2.41 1.34 5.80
N ASP A 152 2.12 1.25 7.09
CA ASP A 152 1.90 2.41 7.93
C ASP A 152 3.12 3.34 7.93
N PHE A 153 4.32 2.78 8.11
CA PHE A 153 5.54 3.58 8.13
C PHE A 153 5.89 4.12 6.73
N CYS A 154 5.61 3.40 5.66
CA CYS A 154 5.70 3.95 4.30
C CYS A 154 4.78 5.17 4.13
N HIS A 155 3.54 5.11 4.61
CA HIS A 155 2.59 6.23 4.57
C HIS A 155 3.05 7.41 5.44
N ILE A 156 3.57 7.14 6.64
CA ILE A 156 4.11 8.16 7.55
C ILE A 156 5.27 8.91 6.89
N ILE A 157 6.25 8.19 6.32
CA ILE A 157 7.42 8.82 5.69
C ILE A 157 7.04 9.57 4.42
N ARG A 158 6.08 9.09 3.63
CA ARG A 158 5.54 9.83 2.48
C ARG A 158 4.84 11.11 2.90
N SER A 159 4.06 11.08 3.98
CA SER A 159 3.42 12.28 4.55
C SER A 159 4.45 13.27 5.07
N TRP A 160 5.46 12.79 5.79
CA TRP A 160 6.58 13.59 6.25
C TRP A 160 7.34 14.25 5.09
N LYS A 161 7.72 13.47 4.06
CA LYS A 161 8.38 13.96 2.84
C LYS A 161 7.58 15.10 2.19
N ASN A 162 6.26 14.93 2.05
CA ASN A 162 5.39 15.94 1.47
C ASN A 162 5.31 17.20 2.35
N HIS A 163 5.22 17.02 3.69
CA HIS A 163 5.17 18.12 4.63
C HIS A 163 6.42 19.00 4.59
N ILE A 164 7.60 18.39 4.49
CA ILE A 164 8.87 19.13 4.47
C ILE A 164 9.33 19.54 3.07
N GLY A 165 8.61 19.14 2.03
CA GLY A 165 8.83 19.58 0.64
C GLY A 165 10.12 19.09 0.01
N ILE A 166 10.56 17.85 0.26
CA ILE A 166 11.74 17.27 -0.40
C ILE A 166 11.37 16.35 -1.56
N LYS A 167 12.28 16.23 -2.52
CA LYS A 167 12.11 15.41 -3.72
C LYS A 167 12.64 13.98 -3.52
N MET A 168 12.18 13.30 -2.49
CA MET A 168 12.52 11.88 -2.27
C MET A 168 11.57 10.99 -3.07
N GLY A 169 12.11 10.08 -3.87
CA GLY A 169 11.32 9.15 -4.69
C GLY A 169 10.49 8.19 -3.84
N GLY A 170 9.29 7.82 -4.32
CA GLY A 170 8.41 6.91 -3.60
C GLY A 170 8.98 5.53 -3.41
N LEU A 171 9.65 4.98 -4.44
CA LEU A 171 10.30 3.67 -4.35
C LEU A 171 11.48 3.71 -3.36
N LEU A 172 12.23 4.83 -3.30
CA LEU A 172 13.30 5.00 -2.31
C LEU A 172 12.76 4.99 -0.87
N ILE A 173 11.62 5.63 -0.64
CA ILE A 173 10.97 5.59 0.69
C ILE A 173 10.62 4.15 1.05
N ASP A 174 9.94 3.45 0.16
CA ASP A 174 9.49 2.08 0.40
C ASP A 174 10.69 1.14 0.64
N THR A 175 11.78 1.32 -0.12
CA THR A 175 13.04 0.57 0.05
C THR A 175 13.69 0.84 1.43
N LEU A 176 13.84 2.10 1.82
CA LEU A 176 14.49 2.45 3.10
C LEU A 176 13.66 2.00 4.31
N VAL A 177 12.34 2.02 4.21
CA VAL A 177 11.46 1.48 5.26
C VAL A 177 11.55 -0.05 5.28
N TYR A 178 11.60 -0.70 4.11
CA TYR A 178 11.78 -2.15 4.01
C TYR A 178 13.11 -2.59 4.64
N ASP A 179 14.23 -1.96 4.25
CA ASP A 179 15.55 -2.26 4.79
C ASP A 179 15.58 -2.09 6.32
N PHE A 180 14.95 -1.02 6.83
CA PHE A 180 14.85 -0.77 8.26
C PHE A 180 14.11 -1.90 9.01
N PHE A 181 12.96 -2.35 8.50
CA PHE A 181 12.22 -3.45 9.13
C PHE A 181 12.96 -4.78 9.03
N ASN A 182 13.59 -5.05 7.89
CA ASN A 182 14.32 -6.28 7.64
C ASN A 182 15.59 -6.39 8.52
N GLU A 183 16.36 -5.30 8.64
CA GLU A 183 17.56 -5.24 9.48
C GLU A 183 17.25 -5.38 10.98
N ASN A 184 16.07 -4.97 11.42
CA ASN A 184 15.65 -5.02 12.82
C ASN A 184 14.78 -6.24 13.14
N GLY A 185 14.79 -7.28 12.30
CA GLY A 185 14.03 -8.52 12.52
C GLY A 185 12.51 -8.32 12.49
N CYS A 186 12.04 -7.35 11.70
CA CYS A 186 10.63 -6.99 11.52
C CYS A 186 9.86 -6.71 12.83
N PHE A 187 10.56 -6.56 13.95
CA PHE A 187 10.01 -6.34 15.31
C PHE A 187 9.02 -7.45 15.77
N VAL A 188 9.19 -8.67 15.28
CA VAL A 188 8.28 -9.79 15.59
C VAL A 188 8.25 -10.12 17.08
N ASP A 189 9.38 -9.95 17.77
CA ASP A 189 9.48 -10.18 19.23
C ASP A 189 9.16 -8.94 20.09
N ASP A 190 9.01 -7.76 19.49
CA ASP A 190 8.77 -6.49 20.19
C ASP A 190 7.29 -6.05 20.04
N SER A 191 6.35 -6.91 20.43
CA SER A 191 4.93 -6.55 20.56
C SER A 191 4.70 -5.36 21.52
N GLU A 192 5.71 -5.00 22.30
CA GLU A 192 5.70 -3.89 23.24
C GLU A 192 6.15 -2.55 22.66
N LYS A 193 6.86 -2.52 21.50
CA LYS A 193 7.27 -1.25 20.90
C LYS A 193 6.09 -0.51 20.28
N ASN A 194 5.83 0.65 20.83
CA ASN A 194 4.79 1.53 20.29
C ASN A 194 5.27 2.26 19.01
N TYR A 195 4.32 2.79 18.25
CA TYR A 195 4.59 3.50 16.98
C TYR A 195 5.57 4.69 17.13
N LEU A 196 5.63 5.33 18.30
CA LEU A 196 6.54 6.44 18.54
C LEU A 196 7.99 5.95 18.62
N GLU A 197 8.25 4.85 19.31
CA GLU A 197 9.59 4.25 19.43
C GLU A 197 10.09 3.74 18.08
N ILE A 198 9.23 3.08 17.30
CA ILE A 198 9.56 2.65 15.94
C ILE A 198 9.86 3.87 15.06
N LEU A 199 9.08 4.94 15.15
CA LEU A 199 9.30 6.18 14.41
C LEU A 199 10.63 6.86 14.78
N GLN A 200 10.97 6.86 16.05
CA GLN A 200 12.27 7.35 16.55
C GLN A 200 13.42 6.55 15.95
N SER A 201 13.35 5.23 16.02
CA SER A 201 14.34 4.31 15.45
C SER A 201 14.46 4.45 13.93
N LEU A 202 13.34 4.59 13.22
CA LEU A 202 13.34 4.80 11.76
C LEU A 202 13.98 6.15 11.40
N PHE A 203 13.67 7.24 12.09
CA PHE A 203 14.35 8.52 11.81
C PHE A 203 15.83 8.47 12.21
N GLU A 204 16.18 7.66 13.19
CA GLU A 204 17.57 7.38 13.52
C GLU A 204 18.30 6.66 12.39
N ASN A 205 17.71 5.60 11.83
CA ASN A 205 18.23 4.89 10.67
C ASN A 205 18.38 5.84 9.47
N LEU A 206 17.33 6.62 9.15
CA LEU A 206 17.34 7.56 8.01
C LEU A 206 18.40 8.67 8.16
N LYS A 207 18.66 9.18 9.37
CA LYS A 207 19.69 10.21 9.59
C LYS A 207 21.12 9.68 9.49
N ASN A 208 21.28 8.38 9.68
CA ASN A 208 22.58 7.69 9.63
C ASN A 208 22.91 7.11 8.26
N GLN A 209 22.02 7.27 7.27
CA GLN A 209 22.32 6.86 5.90
C GLN A 209 23.52 7.64 5.35
N ASP A 210 24.30 6.98 4.48
CA ASP A 210 25.45 7.61 3.83
C ASP A 210 24.93 8.66 2.81
N LYS A 211 25.32 9.92 3.01
CA LYS A 211 24.91 11.03 2.13
C LYS A 211 25.55 10.95 0.73
N ASP A 212 26.70 10.27 0.62
CA ASP A 212 27.44 10.13 -0.64
C ASP A 212 27.01 8.87 -1.41
N ARG A 213 26.12 8.06 -0.82
CA ARG A 213 25.52 6.90 -1.48
C ARG A 213 24.63 7.35 -2.63
N SER A 214 24.92 6.87 -3.84
CA SER A 214 24.21 7.27 -5.05
C SER A 214 22.92 6.50 -5.31
N TYR A 215 22.79 5.25 -4.80
CA TYR A 215 21.62 4.41 -4.98
C TYR A 215 21.47 3.36 -3.87
N TRP A 216 20.28 2.83 -3.76
CA TRP A 216 19.91 1.65 -2.97
C TRP A 216 19.36 0.58 -3.91
N TYR A 217 19.30 -0.66 -3.46
CA TYR A 217 18.63 -1.74 -4.20
C TYR A 217 17.18 -1.85 -3.73
N ALA A 218 16.25 -1.77 -4.66
CA ALA A 218 14.82 -1.94 -4.36
C ALA A 218 14.54 -3.35 -3.83
N MET A 219 13.68 -3.43 -2.82
CA MET A 219 13.19 -4.69 -2.28
C MET A 219 12.62 -5.58 -3.39
N GLY A 220 12.88 -6.87 -3.31
CA GLY A 220 12.43 -7.90 -4.24
C GLY A 220 13.06 -7.83 -5.63
N SER A 221 13.07 -6.68 -6.27
CA SER A 221 13.58 -6.52 -7.66
C SER A 221 15.10 -6.32 -7.78
N ASN A 222 15.76 -5.88 -6.71
CA ASN A 222 17.17 -5.48 -6.72
C ASN A 222 17.52 -4.40 -7.76
N GLN A 223 16.55 -3.64 -8.24
CA GLN A 223 16.81 -2.50 -9.14
C GLN A 223 17.47 -1.36 -8.37
N CYS A 224 18.36 -0.63 -9.05
CA CYS A 224 18.98 0.56 -8.48
C CYS A 224 17.92 1.68 -8.32
N VAL A 225 17.73 2.15 -7.09
CA VAL A 225 16.89 3.31 -6.76
C VAL A 225 17.80 4.47 -6.41
N TYR A 226 17.85 5.46 -7.28
CA TYR A 226 18.83 6.54 -7.18
C TYR A 226 18.43 7.59 -6.16
N ASN A 227 19.47 8.20 -5.56
CA ASN A 227 19.36 9.33 -4.64
C ASN A 227 19.03 10.64 -5.38
N SER A 228 17.76 10.83 -5.72
CA SER A 228 17.30 11.94 -6.57
C SER A 228 17.33 13.31 -5.91
N ASP A 229 17.52 13.39 -4.59
CA ASP A 229 17.58 14.66 -3.83
C ASP A 229 18.96 14.97 -3.24
N ASN A 230 19.98 14.22 -3.64
CA ASN A 230 21.37 14.33 -3.15
C ASN A 230 21.46 14.19 -1.63
N GLY A 231 20.71 13.28 -1.04
CA GLY A 231 20.74 12.98 0.39
C GLY A 231 20.14 14.06 1.29
N LYS A 232 19.36 15.01 0.75
CA LYS A 232 18.71 16.04 1.56
C LYS A 232 17.82 15.46 2.65
N PHE A 233 17.18 14.28 2.36
CA PHE A 233 16.35 13.60 3.33
C PHE A 233 17.12 13.26 4.63
N ILE A 234 18.40 12.94 4.56
CA ILE A 234 19.25 12.60 5.72
C ILE A 234 19.30 13.76 6.71
N SER A 235 19.61 14.98 6.22
CA SER A 235 19.67 16.17 7.05
C SER A 235 18.31 16.55 7.66
N LYS A 236 17.23 16.26 6.91
CA LYS A 236 15.86 16.49 7.38
C LYS A 236 15.42 15.43 8.38
N ALA A 237 15.80 14.16 8.19
CA ALA A 237 15.59 13.08 9.15
C ALA A 237 16.32 13.37 10.47
N LYS A 238 17.55 13.88 10.44
CA LYS A 238 18.26 14.33 11.62
C LYS A 238 17.51 15.40 12.40
N LYS A 239 16.88 16.37 11.69
CA LYS A 239 16.06 17.41 12.35
C LYS A 239 14.78 16.82 12.95
N ALA A 240 14.15 15.87 12.27
CA ALA A 240 12.97 15.16 12.77
C ALA A 240 13.32 14.34 14.02
N TYR A 241 14.36 13.51 13.94
CA TYR A 241 14.86 12.72 15.04
C TYR A 241 15.13 13.57 16.30
N ASN A 242 15.89 14.66 16.16
CA ASN A 242 16.24 15.53 17.29
C ASN A 242 15.01 16.16 17.96
N LYS A 243 13.87 16.27 17.28
CA LYS A 243 12.62 16.74 17.88
C LYS A 243 11.87 15.68 18.66
N ILE A 244 11.99 14.40 18.26
CA ILE A 244 11.14 13.33 18.81
C ILE A 244 11.91 12.34 19.68
N LYS A 245 13.24 12.30 19.65
CA LYS A 245 14.08 11.30 20.33
C LYS A 245 13.85 11.16 21.83
N ASP A 246 13.46 12.25 22.49
CA ASP A 246 13.23 12.29 23.95
C ASP A 246 11.73 12.28 24.30
N LEU A 247 10.84 12.08 23.30
CA LEU A 247 9.39 11.98 23.53
C LEU A 247 9.04 10.59 24.04
N THR A 248 8.08 10.55 24.93
CA THR A 248 7.36 9.34 25.33
C THR A 248 5.87 9.52 25.00
N ILE A 249 5.10 8.45 25.07
CA ILE A 249 3.65 8.51 24.85
C ILE A 249 2.93 9.32 25.94
N GLU A 250 3.56 9.49 27.12
CA GLU A 250 3.06 10.28 28.25
C GLU A 250 3.44 11.77 28.15
N SER A 251 4.29 12.15 27.18
CA SER A 251 4.71 13.55 27.06
C SER A 251 3.54 14.45 26.67
N ASP A 252 3.21 15.44 27.48
CA ASP A 252 2.09 16.38 27.27
C ASP A 252 2.12 17.09 25.92
N ASN A 253 3.29 17.26 25.35
CA ASN A 253 3.50 17.93 24.08
C ASN A 253 3.70 16.99 22.89
N ALA A 254 3.63 15.66 23.08
CA ALA A 254 3.93 14.66 22.05
C ALA A 254 3.13 14.91 20.76
N ASN A 255 1.82 15.09 20.85
CA ASN A 255 0.98 15.37 19.69
C ASN A 255 1.39 16.65 18.95
N LYS A 256 1.70 17.72 19.69
CA LYS A 256 2.14 19.01 19.10
C LYS A 256 3.45 18.83 18.33
N VAL A 257 4.41 18.11 18.91
CA VAL A 257 5.72 17.89 18.28
C VAL A 257 5.60 16.95 17.07
N LEU A 258 4.80 15.87 17.17
CA LEU A 258 4.54 14.98 16.05
C LEU A 258 3.87 15.71 14.88
N ARG A 259 2.95 16.64 15.16
CA ARG A 259 2.37 17.48 14.10
C ARG A 259 3.38 18.43 13.46
N GLN A 260 4.33 18.93 14.21
CA GLN A 260 5.41 19.76 13.66
C GLN A 260 6.35 18.95 12.74
N VAL A 261 6.52 17.67 13.02
CA VAL A 261 7.36 16.77 12.23
C VAL A 261 6.60 16.20 11.02
N LEU A 262 5.41 15.65 11.24
CA LEU A 262 4.65 14.90 10.24
C LEU A 262 3.66 15.76 9.43
N GLY A 263 3.41 16.99 9.89
CA GLY A 263 2.50 17.93 9.24
C GLY A 263 1.06 17.86 9.72
N ASN A 264 0.22 18.66 9.04
CA ASN A 264 -1.20 18.81 9.42
C ASN A 264 -2.06 17.56 9.16
N SER A 265 -1.56 16.60 8.38
CA SER A 265 -2.19 15.28 8.20
C SER A 265 -2.15 14.43 9.46
N PHE A 266 -1.19 14.68 10.36
CA PHE A 266 -1.20 14.08 11.69
C PHE A 266 -2.33 14.71 12.53
N PRO A 267 -3.18 13.90 13.19
CA PRO A 267 -4.37 14.40 13.89
C PRO A 267 -4.02 15.38 15.02
N LYS A 268 -4.89 16.36 15.25
CA LYS A 268 -4.82 17.17 16.47
C LYS A 268 -5.24 16.32 17.66
N ALA A 269 -4.62 16.53 18.83
CA ALA A 269 -5.19 16.05 20.07
C ALA A 269 -6.50 16.80 20.32
N GLU A 270 -7.58 16.06 20.44
CA GLU A 270 -8.85 16.62 20.95
C GLU A 270 -8.69 16.81 22.45
N GLY A 271 -9.12 17.99 22.96
CA GLY A 271 -8.79 18.44 24.32
C GLY A 271 -9.22 17.48 25.43
N LYS A 272 -8.25 17.17 26.28
CA LYS A 272 -8.35 16.46 27.56
C LYS A 272 -8.85 15.01 27.52
N THR A 273 -7.96 14.07 27.12
CA THR A 273 -7.65 12.87 27.89
C THR A 273 -6.50 12.12 27.19
N GLU A 274 -5.44 11.82 27.90
CA GLU A 274 -4.18 11.20 27.47
C GLU A 274 -4.33 9.81 26.82
N LYS A 275 -5.49 9.17 26.97
CA LYS A 275 -5.84 7.88 26.35
C LYS A 275 -6.17 7.97 24.86
N ASN A 276 -6.49 9.16 24.32
CA ASN A 276 -6.95 9.32 22.94
C ASN A 276 -5.86 9.32 21.86
N ALA A 277 -4.59 9.60 22.17
CA ALA A 277 -3.52 9.63 21.18
C ALA A 277 -3.21 8.22 20.62
N LYS A 278 -3.25 7.19 21.48
CA LYS A 278 -3.03 5.78 21.10
C LYS A 278 -4.16 5.26 20.20
N TYR A 279 -5.39 5.71 20.49
CA TYR A 279 -6.60 5.30 19.76
C TYR A 279 -6.73 6.00 18.39
N VAL A 280 -6.42 7.30 18.28
CA VAL A 280 -6.55 8.07 17.03
C VAL A 280 -5.52 7.63 15.98
N MET A 281 -4.35 7.18 16.37
CA MET A 281 -3.39 6.59 15.43
C MET A 281 -3.94 5.28 14.84
N SER A 282 -4.55 4.40 15.61
CA SER A 282 -5.12 3.15 15.12
C SER A 282 -6.35 3.35 14.23
N LYS A 283 -7.29 4.23 14.60
CA LYS A 283 -8.55 4.42 13.89
C LYS A 283 -8.39 4.92 12.45
N ARG A 284 -7.49 5.88 12.17
CA ARG A 284 -7.32 6.45 10.82
C ARG A 284 -6.63 5.53 9.81
N TYR A 285 -5.89 4.54 10.27
CA TYR A 285 -5.26 3.57 9.39
C TYR A 285 -6.24 2.50 8.89
N TYR A 286 -7.25 2.14 9.69
CA TYR A 286 -8.33 1.24 9.28
C TYR A 286 -9.33 1.88 8.31
N GLU A 287 -9.59 3.18 8.41
CA GLU A 287 -10.57 3.89 7.55
C GLU A 287 -10.14 4.03 6.07
N ARG A 288 -8.88 3.78 5.72
CA ARG A 288 -8.36 3.99 4.36
C ARG A 288 -8.36 2.77 3.44
N GLY A 289 -8.63 1.59 3.98
CA GLY A 289 -8.63 0.33 3.21
C GLY A 289 -9.98 -0.17 2.73
N ALA A 290 -11.08 0.34 3.28
CA ALA A 290 -12.43 -0.21 3.06
C ALA A 290 -13.36 0.80 2.39
N THR A 291 -13.59 0.64 1.10
CA THR A 291 -14.42 1.55 0.30
C THR A 291 -15.94 1.32 0.45
N THR A 292 -16.42 0.43 1.32
CA THR A 292 -17.86 0.13 1.47
C THR A 292 -18.29 -0.39 2.84
N GLU A 293 -17.50 -0.23 3.90
CA GLU A 293 -17.89 -0.70 5.24
C GLU A 293 -18.59 0.42 6.03
N GLU A 294 -19.82 0.17 6.46
CA GLU A 294 -20.49 0.98 7.47
C GLU A 294 -19.93 0.60 8.84
N PHE A 295 -19.31 1.55 9.52
CA PHE A 295 -18.85 1.33 10.88
C PHE A 295 -20.03 1.28 11.85
N ILE A 296 -19.92 0.44 12.88
CA ILE A 296 -20.96 0.30 13.90
C ILE A 296 -21.17 1.62 14.65
N ASP A 297 -20.13 2.40 14.86
CA ASP A 297 -20.15 3.71 15.52
C ASP A 297 -20.83 4.82 14.69
N GLU A 298 -20.99 4.66 13.37
CA GLU A 298 -21.81 5.59 12.56
C GLU A 298 -23.33 5.42 12.82
N LYS A 299 -23.73 4.25 13.27
CA LYS A 299 -25.13 3.86 13.46
C LYS A 299 -25.56 3.83 14.91
N PHE A 300 -24.65 3.65 15.82
CA PHE A 300 -24.85 3.60 17.25
C PHE A 300 -23.92 4.59 17.93
N ASN A 301 -24.46 5.40 18.82
CA ASN A 301 -23.67 6.36 19.59
C ASN A 301 -22.87 5.60 20.66
N VAL A 302 -21.80 4.92 20.24
CA VAL A 302 -20.97 4.06 21.09
C VAL A 302 -19.82 4.86 21.71
N ASP A 303 -19.50 4.54 22.94
CA ASP A 303 -18.32 5.07 23.60
C ASP A 303 -17.07 4.34 23.13
N ILE A 304 -16.36 4.96 22.19
CA ILE A 304 -15.17 4.39 21.54
C ILE A 304 -13.90 4.43 22.42
N ARG A 305 -14.02 4.73 23.72
CA ARG A 305 -12.89 4.81 24.66
C ARG A 305 -12.36 3.43 25.07
N TYR A 306 -13.10 2.37 24.82
CA TYR A 306 -12.76 1.04 25.27
C TYR A 306 -12.20 0.16 24.14
N GLY A 307 -11.12 -0.54 24.45
CA GLY A 307 -10.52 -1.52 23.55
C GLY A 307 -11.19 -2.89 23.70
N VAL A 308 -11.36 -3.61 22.58
CA VAL A 308 -11.89 -4.97 22.58
C VAL A 308 -10.99 -5.85 21.71
N ASN A 309 -10.43 -6.90 22.31
CA ASN A 309 -9.68 -7.93 21.59
C ASN A 309 -10.62 -9.09 21.27
N ILE A 310 -10.76 -9.40 20.00
CA ILE A 310 -11.65 -10.44 19.49
C ILE A 310 -10.83 -11.58 18.91
N ASP A 311 -11.27 -12.80 19.14
CA ASP A 311 -10.78 -14.00 18.42
C ASP A 311 -11.96 -14.85 17.95
N CYS A 312 -11.69 -15.87 17.20
CA CYS A 312 -12.70 -16.74 16.61
C CYS A 312 -12.29 -18.20 16.69
N ASN A 313 -13.18 -19.05 17.19
CA ASN A 313 -13.05 -20.50 17.07
C ASN A 313 -13.56 -20.94 15.69
N VAL A 314 -12.71 -21.59 14.93
CA VAL A 314 -13.05 -22.20 13.65
C VAL A 314 -13.30 -23.69 13.85
N THR A 315 -14.52 -24.13 13.50
CA THR A 315 -14.88 -25.54 13.53
C THR A 315 -15.03 -26.06 12.09
N GLN A 316 -14.35 -27.15 11.80
CA GLN A 316 -14.40 -27.85 10.53
C GLN A 316 -14.72 -29.32 10.80
N ASP A 317 -15.59 -29.92 9.98
CA ASP A 317 -15.97 -31.34 10.12
C ASP A 317 -14.74 -32.24 10.17
N GLY A 318 -14.66 -33.07 11.22
CA GLY A 318 -13.57 -34.02 11.46
C GLY A 318 -12.31 -33.43 12.10
N TRP A 319 -12.28 -32.13 12.43
CA TRP A 319 -11.14 -31.47 13.05
C TRP A 319 -11.49 -30.92 14.43
N ARG A 320 -10.50 -30.84 15.33
CA ARG A 320 -10.68 -30.10 16.59
C ARG A 320 -10.82 -28.61 16.29
N PRO A 321 -11.68 -27.87 17.05
CA PRO A 321 -11.75 -26.42 16.94
C PRO A 321 -10.36 -25.79 17.12
N PHE A 322 -10.06 -24.76 16.34
CA PHE A 322 -8.81 -24.01 16.43
C PHE A 322 -9.08 -22.52 16.39
N LEU A 323 -8.19 -21.72 17.00
CA LEU A 323 -8.27 -20.27 16.98
C LEU A 323 -7.88 -19.72 15.61
N LEU A 324 -8.69 -18.80 15.08
CA LEU A 324 -8.45 -18.20 13.78
C LEU A 324 -7.09 -17.48 13.71
N ARG A 325 -6.72 -16.77 14.78
CA ARG A 325 -5.43 -16.09 14.89
C ARG A 325 -4.25 -17.04 14.70
N LYS A 326 -4.31 -18.19 15.34
CA LYS A 326 -3.28 -19.23 15.22
C LYS A 326 -3.24 -19.85 13.82
N TYR A 327 -4.40 -20.02 13.19
CA TYR A 327 -4.50 -20.54 11.83
C TYR A 327 -3.92 -19.56 10.79
N LEU A 328 -4.21 -18.28 10.91
CA LEU A 328 -3.71 -17.26 10.00
C LEU A 328 -2.19 -17.02 10.13
N GLY A 329 -1.61 -17.27 11.34
CA GLY A 329 -0.17 -17.19 11.56
C GLY A 329 0.62 -18.33 10.89
N ASP A 330 0.01 -19.53 10.80
CA ASP A 330 0.71 -20.71 10.31
C ASP A 330 0.41 -21.04 8.84
N ASN A 331 -0.67 -20.50 8.24
CA ASN A 331 -1.12 -20.85 6.89
C ASN A 331 -1.83 -19.70 6.20
N LEU A 332 -1.26 -19.22 5.12
CA LEU A 332 -1.85 -18.22 4.20
C LEU A 332 -3.03 -18.77 3.37
N THR A 333 -3.53 -19.97 3.63
CA THR A 333 -4.66 -20.55 2.92
C THR A 333 -5.97 -19.99 3.42
N PRO A 334 -6.81 -19.40 2.54
CA PRO A 334 -8.13 -18.92 2.93
C PRO A 334 -8.98 -20.02 3.55
N LEU A 335 -9.80 -19.67 4.53
CA LEU A 335 -10.76 -20.60 5.12
C LEU A 335 -11.65 -21.18 4.02
N ARG A 336 -11.72 -22.49 3.92
CA ARG A 336 -12.60 -23.16 2.96
C ARG A 336 -14.07 -22.96 3.34
N LYS A 337 -14.98 -23.07 2.38
CA LYS A 337 -16.44 -23.00 2.56
C LYS A 337 -16.92 -23.95 3.66
N ASN A 338 -18.09 -23.66 4.24
CA ASN A 338 -18.80 -24.48 5.22
C ASN A 338 -18.08 -24.68 6.58
N LYS A 339 -17.40 -23.64 7.07
CA LYS A 339 -16.85 -23.64 8.42
C LYS A 339 -17.73 -22.86 9.38
N LYS A 340 -17.91 -23.38 10.57
CA LYS A 340 -18.56 -22.64 11.64
C LYS A 340 -17.54 -21.75 12.32
N LEU A 341 -17.87 -20.47 12.48
CA LEU A 341 -17.06 -19.45 13.13
C LEU A 341 -17.79 -19.01 14.39
N ASP A 342 -17.17 -19.20 15.55
CA ASP A 342 -17.70 -18.75 16.83
C ASP A 342 -16.79 -17.63 17.35
N PHE A 343 -17.24 -16.38 17.22
CA PHE A 343 -16.51 -15.19 17.68
C PHE A 343 -16.68 -14.99 19.17
N PHE A 344 -15.61 -14.56 19.85
CA PHE A 344 -15.65 -14.22 21.26
C PHE A 344 -14.67 -13.10 21.60
N ILE A 345 -14.95 -12.40 22.69
CA ILE A 345 -14.07 -11.38 23.23
C ILE A 345 -13.00 -12.10 24.05
N VAL A 346 -11.73 -11.83 23.75
CA VAL A 346 -10.59 -12.36 24.51
C VAL A 346 -10.33 -11.47 25.72
N ASP A 347 -10.41 -10.16 25.51
CA ASP A 347 -10.13 -9.14 26.52
C ASP A 347 -10.76 -7.82 26.13
N THR A 348 -11.14 -7.02 27.13
CA THR A 348 -11.66 -5.67 26.95
C THR A 348 -11.37 -4.83 28.20
N ASP A 349 -11.12 -3.55 28.01
CA ASP A 349 -11.01 -2.55 29.09
C ASP A 349 -12.37 -1.86 29.40
N CYS A 350 -13.46 -2.32 28.79
CA CYS A 350 -14.80 -1.85 29.11
C CYS A 350 -15.21 -2.31 30.50
N PRO A 351 -15.69 -1.40 31.39
CA PRO A 351 -16.18 -1.77 32.72
C PRO A 351 -17.44 -2.62 32.61
N GLU A 352 -17.56 -3.65 33.42
CA GLU A 352 -18.78 -4.46 33.54
C GLU A 352 -19.89 -3.73 34.34
N PRO A 353 -21.17 -3.94 34.01
CA PRO A 353 -21.68 -4.80 32.94
C PRO A 353 -21.68 -4.12 31.56
N TYR A 354 -21.48 -4.91 30.50
CA TYR A 354 -21.56 -4.42 29.13
C TYR A 354 -22.31 -5.39 28.23
N ASP A 355 -22.99 -4.86 27.20
CA ASP A 355 -23.66 -5.63 26.16
C ASP A 355 -22.80 -5.70 24.91
N VAL A 356 -22.72 -6.88 24.30
CA VAL A 356 -21.94 -7.12 23.09
C VAL A 356 -22.85 -7.28 21.89
N TYR A 357 -22.68 -6.41 20.90
CA TYR A 357 -23.40 -6.48 19.64
C TYR A 357 -22.44 -6.87 18.53
N TRP A 358 -22.75 -7.93 17.80
CA TRP A 358 -21.96 -8.40 16.68
C TRP A 358 -22.62 -8.02 15.36
N LYS A 359 -21.85 -7.34 14.48
CA LYS A 359 -22.22 -7.17 13.08
C LYS A 359 -21.16 -7.88 12.23
N ILE A 360 -21.54 -8.98 11.59
CA ILE A 360 -20.67 -9.70 10.68
C ILE A 360 -21.08 -9.35 9.26
N ARG A 361 -20.14 -8.80 8.50
CA ARG A 361 -20.30 -8.52 7.08
C ARG A 361 -19.47 -9.52 6.28
N ASN A 362 -20.13 -10.31 5.46
CA ASN A 362 -19.45 -11.24 4.57
C ASN A 362 -19.41 -10.63 3.16
N VAL A 363 -18.22 -10.51 2.57
CA VAL A 363 -18.01 -9.96 1.24
C VAL A 363 -17.74 -11.11 0.28
N GLY A 364 -18.80 -11.61 -0.37
CA GLY A 364 -18.70 -12.67 -1.38
C GLY A 364 -20.05 -13.15 -1.86
N ALA A 365 -20.11 -13.68 -3.09
CA ALA A 365 -21.35 -14.11 -3.75
C ALA A 365 -22.07 -15.32 -3.10
N GLU A 366 -21.50 -15.93 -2.07
CA GLU A 366 -22.02 -17.15 -1.43
C GLU A 366 -22.28 -16.99 0.07
N ALA A 367 -22.37 -15.77 0.58
CA ALA A 367 -22.74 -15.52 1.97
C ALA A 367 -24.23 -15.72 2.16
N ALA A 368 -24.66 -16.91 2.54
CA ALA A 368 -25.99 -17.17 3.01
C ALA A 368 -26.18 -16.51 4.38
N ASN A 369 -26.98 -15.46 4.43
CA ASN A 369 -27.48 -14.76 5.63
C ASN A 369 -26.46 -14.33 6.69
N PRO A 370 -26.02 -13.08 6.66
CA PRO A 370 -25.09 -12.53 7.65
C PRO A 370 -25.76 -11.79 8.80
N VAL A 371 -26.99 -12.02 9.15
CA VAL A 371 -27.65 -11.25 10.20
C VAL A 371 -27.99 -12.16 11.37
N GLY A 372 -27.03 -12.32 12.25
CA GLY A 372 -27.29 -12.78 13.60
C GLY A 372 -26.87 -11.71 14.59
N THR A 373 -27.80 -10.89 15.04
CA THR A 373 -27.62 -10.13 16.28
C THR A 373 -27.79 -11.15 17.42
N THR A 374 -26.70 -11.66 17.95
CA THR A 374 -26.77 -12.47 19.15
C THR A 374 -26.42 -11.57 20.32
N LEU A 375 -27.40 -11.27 21.14
CA LEU A 375 -27.21 -10.71 22.49
C LEU A 375 -26.53 -11.80 23.33
N CYS A 376 -25.28 -11.61 23.67
CA CYS A 376 -24.65 -12.36 24.74
C CYS A 376 -24.48 -11.42 25.92
N SER A 377 -25.37 -11.52 26.89
CA SER A 377 -25.13 -10.97 28.22
C SER A 377 -24.17 -11.93 28.95
N TYR A 378 -23.02 -11.43 29.34
CA TYR A 378 -22.15 -12.12 30.31
C TYR A 378 -22.56 -11.65 31.72
N PRO A 379 -22.70 -12.59 32.68
CA PRO A 379 -23.06 -12.27 34.07
C PRO A 379 -21.91 -11.56 34.80
#